data_28f39183afb176a0debce19ab0c47153
#
_entry.id   28f39183afb176a0debce19ab0c47153
#
_cell.length_a   1.000
_cell.length_b   1.000
_cell.length_c   1.000
_cell.angle_alpha   90.00
_cell.angle_beta   90.00
_cell.angle_gamma   90.00
#
_symmetry.space_group_name_H-M   'P 1'
#
loop_
_entity.id
_entity.type
_entity.pdbx_description
1 polymer ?
#
loop_
_entity_poly.entity_id
_entity_poly.type
_entity_poly.pdbx_seq_one_letter_code
_entity_poly.pdbx_strand_id
1 'polypeptide(L)'
;MQTPASFNQLLPQCADPRKEELRTRIVSILESRGEILPAANSPRGKLWRLVNTPGASAAECAEVVQLDSALAMRILAIANSGAYGGQSDNVTDAVVRLGFKFIREQVFTDVVFKQFSHWELPKEWDAFWLRNILVARVCERLATHYGPTNGTEYLSGLLHDMGWLFLATYCPEEFTEVFSCGRPIAEAEGLLFPVGHAQVSAAIAARAMLPDRAITAIAMHHLPIFASSSKIGPPEQSPYFLSVVLHLGDAIADACQMNMFGGTDETLETLGQSPAAQWLNQLRALPDLNHVIDEELTRSRQVFEAFFSNRQFR
;
A
#
# COMPACT_ATOMS: atom_id res chain seq x y z
N MET A 1 10.32 -21.28 8.51
CA MET A 1 10.21 -19.85 8.83
C MET A 1 11.49 -19.20 8.34
N GLN A 2 11.42 -18.45 7.24
CA GLN A 2 12.56 -17.65 6.80
C GLN A 2 12.71 -16.51 7.82
N THR A 3 13.92 -16.29 8.30
CA THR A 3 14.27 -15.12 9.11
C THR A 3 14.03 -13.88 8.24
N PRO A 4 13.26 -12.88 8.70
CA PRO A 4 13.07 -11.65 7.93
C PRO A 4 14.44 -11.08 7.57
N ALA A 5 14.57 -10.60 6.33
CA ALA A 5 15.78 -9.94 5.86
C ALA A 5 16.20 -8.90 6.92
N SER A 6 17.44 -8.94 7.35
CA SER A 6 17.90 -7.97 8.35
C SER A 6 17.79 -6.56 7.77
N PHE A 7 17.43 -5.57 8.58
CA PHE A 7 17.35 -4.17 8.12
C PHE A 7 18.62 -3.70 7.43
N ASN A 8 19.79 -4.23 7.83
CA ASN A 8 21.06 -3.93 7.18
C ASN A 8 21.15 -4.41 5.72
N GLN A 9 20.33 -5.40 5.31
CA GLN A 9 20.24 -5.82 3.90
C GLN A 9 19.31 -4.91 3.10
N LEU A 10 18.21 -4.44 3.71
CA LEU A 10 17.24 -3.52 3.08
C LEU A 10 17.74 -2.08 3.06
N LEU A 11 18.49 -1.70 4.10
CA LEU A 11 19.00 -0.35 4.32
C LEU A 11 20.54 -0.41 4.38
N PRO A 12 21.23 -0.40 3.21
CA PRO A 12 22.68 -0.58 3.14
C PRO A 12 23.43 0.54 3.84
N GLN A 13 24.65 0.22 4.31
CA GLN A 13 25.54 1.18 4.93
C GLN A 13 25.93 2.31 3.96
N CYS A 14 26.08 3.52 4.49
CA CYS A 14 26.45 4.70 3.72
C CYS A 14 27.89 5.12 4.03
N ALA A 15 28.64 5.47 2.98
CA ALA A 15 30.02 5.93 3.13
C ALA A 15 30.13 7.36 3.73
N ASP A 16 29.08 8.18 3.58
CA ASP A 16 29.00 9.52 4.18
C ASP A 16 28.65 9.38 5.69
N PRO A 17 29.51 9.87 6.61
CA PRO A 17 29.30 9.73 8.04
C PRO A 17 27.98 10.34 8.54
N ARG A 18 27.53 11.47 7.97
CA ARG A 18 26.26 12.12 8.38
C ARG A 18 25.07 11.28 7.95
N LYS A 19 25.12 10.76 6.73
CA LYS A 19 24.08 9.85 6.23
C LYS A 19 24.07 8.53 6.99
N GLU A 20 25.23 8.01 7.40
CA GLU A 20 25.30 6.79 8.19
C GLU A 20 24.74 6.97 9.61
N GLU A 21 24.93 8.13 10.21
CA GLU A 21 24.29 8.47 11.49
C GLU A 21 22.77 8.51 11.35
N LEU A 22 22.26 9.17 10.29
CA LEU A 22 20.83 9.20 9.98
C LEU A 22 20.26 7.80 9.70
N ARG A 23 21.00 6.98 8.92
CA ARG A 23 20.65 5.58 8.68
C ARG A 23 20.53 4.79 9.98
N THR A 24 21.52 4.93 10.85
CA THR A 24 21.55 4.24 12.15
C THR A 24 20.34 4.65 13.00
N ARG A 25 19.98 5.94 13.00
CA ARG A 25 18.75 6.44 13.65
C ARG A 25 17.51 5.80 13.08
N ILE A 26 17.35 5.77 11.75
CA ILE A 26 16.21 5.14 11.05
C ILE A 26 16.10 3.65 11.41
N VAL A 27 17.20 2.91 11.31
CA VAL A 27 17.24 1.47 11.65
C VAL A 27 16.86 1.24 13.12
N SER A 28 17.44 2.00 14.04
CA SER A 28 17.14 1.89 15.48
C SER A 28 15.65 2.13 15.79
N ILE A 29 15.03 3.12 15.12
CA ILE A 29 13.59 3.39 15.29
C ILE A 29 12.77 2.24 14.72
N LEU A 30 13.09 1.74 13.53
CA LEU A 30 12.41 0.59 12.93
C LEU A 30 12.52 -0.67 13.80
N GLU A 31 13.65 -0.90 14.44
CA GLU A 31 13.87 -2.05 15.32
C GLU A 31 13.17 -1.90 16.69
N SER A 32 13.22 -0.70 17.27
CA SER A 32 12.68 -0.44 18.62
C SER A 32 11.15 -0.34 18.65
N ARG A 33 10.54 0.08 17.55
CA ARG A 33 9.09 0.16 17.43
C ARG A 33 8.55 -1.22 17.12
N GLY A 34 7.98 -1.85 18.13
CA GLY A 34 7.43 -3.20 18.13
C GLY A 34 6.60 -3.61 16.92
N GLU A 35 5.87 -4.68 17.06
CA GLU A 35 5.11 -5.32 16.00
C GLU A 35 4.29 -4.31 15.18
N ILE A 36 4.61 -4.17 13.89
CA ILE A 36 3.77 -3.46 12.91
C ILE A 36 2.45 -4.24 12.71
N LEU A 37 2.47 -5.53 13.02
CA LEU A 37 1.28 -6.36 13.01
C LEU A 37 0.57 -6.35 14.36
N PRO A 38 -0.75 -6.48 14.37
CA PRO A 38 -1.51 -6.63 15.60
C PRO A 38 -1.06 -7.88 16.36
N ALA A 39 -1.00 -7.79 17.69
CA ALA A 39 -0.68 -8.94 18.53
C ALA A 39 -1.49 -10.17 18.12
N ALA A 40 -0.82 -11.31 17.95
CA ALA A 40 -1.38 -12.53 17.36
C ALA A 40 -2.71 -13.00 18.00
N ASN A 41 -2.88 -12.77 19.30
CA ASN A 41 -4.08 -13.16 20.05
C ASN A 41 -5.18 -12.09 20.07
N SER A 42 -4.91 -10.88 19.56
CA SER A 42 -5.95 -9.85 19.43
C SER A 42 -6.98 -10.21 18.35
N PRO A 43 -8.22 -9.68 18.40
CA PRO A 43 -9.19 -9.88 17.32
C PRO A 43 -8.62 -9.54 15.95
N ARG A 44 -7.87 -8.43 15.83
CA ARG A 44 -7.21 -8.01 14.59
C ARG A 44 -6.10 -8.95 14.15
N GLY A 45 -5.29 -9.47 15.08
CA GLY A 45 -4.26 -10.46 14.76
C GLY A 45 -4.85 -11.77 14.27
N LYS A 46 -5.99 -12.19 14.84
CA LYS A 46 -6.76 -13.34 14.34
C LYS A 46 -7.29 -13.09 12.94
N LEU A 47 -7.88 -11.91 12.71
CA LEU A 47 -8.42 -11.50 11.42
C LEU A 47 -7.32 -11.39 10.36
N TRP A 48 -6.20 -10.77 10.71
CA TRP A 48 -5.02 -10.71 9.85
C TRP A 48 -4.56 -12.09 9.38
N ARG A 49 -4.45 -13.06 10.30
CA ARG A 49 -4.08 -14.43 9.94
C ARG A 49 -5.13 -15.10 9.07
N LEU A 50 -6.40 -14.96 9.43
CA LEU A 50 -7.51 -15.57 8.70
C LEU A 50 -7.53 -15.13 7.23
N VAL A 51 -7.45 -13.83 6.97
CA VAL A 51 -7.49 -13.29 5.60
C VAL A 51 -6.26 -13.66 4.77
N ASN A 52 -5.18 -14.08 5.42
CA ASN A 52 -3.96 -14.59 4.78
C ASN A 52 -3.91 -16.13 4.73
N THR A 53 -4.93 -16.83 5.25
CA THR A 53 -4.99 -18.29 5.24
C THR A 53 -5.66 -18.78 3.95
N PRO A 54 -4.99 -19.61 3.14
CA PRO A 54 -5.62 -20.21 1.97
C PRO A 54 -6.85 -21.02 2.36
N GLY A 55 -7.97 -20.79 1.67
CA GLY A 55 -9.22 -21.52 1.88
C GLY A 55 -10.09 -21.00 3.03
N ALA A 56 -9.72 -19.91 3.69
CA ALA A 56 -10.57 -19.25 4.67
C ALA A 56 -11.93 -18.85 4.04
N SER A 57 -13.01 -19.03 4.77
CA SER A 57 -14.36 -18.77 4.31
C SER A 57 -14.86 -17.37 4.70
N ALA A 58 -15.85 -16.87 3.96
CA ALA A 58 -16.53 -15.62 4.31
C ALA A 58 -17.23 -15.71 5.68
N ALA A 59 -17.74 -16.88 6.06
CA ALA A 59 -18.37 -17.08 7.36
C ALA A 59 -17.38 -16.93 8.51
N GLU A 60 -16.23 -17.62 8.44
CA GLU A 60 -15.15 -17.47 9.44
C GLU A 60 -14.69 -16.00 9.54
N CYS A 61 -14.60 -15.31 8.41
CA CYS A 61 -14.25 -13.91 8.37
C CYS A 61 -15.30 -13.04 9.09
N ALA A 62 -16.58 -13.29 8.85
CA ALA A 62 -17.67 -12.57 9.51
C ALA A 62 -17.66 -12.77 11.03
N GLU A 63 -17.41 -13.97 11.51
CA GLU A 63 -17.30 -14.27 12.95
C GLU A 63 -16.18 -13.45 13.60
N VAL A 64 -15.02 -13.37 12.97
CA VAL A 64 -13.89 -12.61 13.53
C VAL A 64 -14.09 -11.10 13.40
N VAL A 65 -14.69 -10.61 12.30
CA VAL A 65 -15.04 -9.20 12.12
C VAL A 65 -15.99 -8.72 13.22
N GLN A 66 -16.97 -9.55 13.62
CA GLN A 66 -17.93 -9.23 14.70
C GLN A 66 -17.25 -9.02 16.07
N LEU A 67 -16.03 -9.50 16.27
CA LEU A 67 -15.27 -9.26 17.50
C LEU A 67 -14.68 -7.84 17.59
N ASP A 68 -14.65 -7.09 16.48
CA ASP A 68 -14.27 -5.68 16.44
C ASP A 68 -15.45 -4.83 15.96
N SER A 69 -16.17 -4.22 16.91
CA SER A 69 -17.37 -3.43 16.63
C SER A 69 -17.12 -2.27 15.67
N ALA A 70 -15.94 -1.63 15.72
CA ALA A 70 -15.59 -0.53 14.84
C ALA A 70 -15.41 -1.01 13.39
N LEU A 71 -14.73 -2.13 13.20
CA LEU A 71 -14.58 -2.75 11.89
C LEU A 71 -15.91 -3.27 11.35
N ALA A 72 -16.72 -3.92 12.21
CA ALA A 72 -18.05 -4.38 11.85
C ALA A 72 -18.96 -3.24 11.34
N MET A 73 -18.99 -2.12 12.06
CA MET A 73 -19.74 -0.93 11.63
C MET A 73 -19.26 -0.37 10.30
N ARG A 74 -17.96 -0.33 10.06
CA ARG A 74 -17.42 0.14 8.78
C ARG A 74 -17.79 -0.76 7.62
N ILE A 75 -17.67 -2.07 7.80
CA ILE A 75 -18.07 -3.06 6.78
C ILE A 75 -19.56 -2.92 6.46
N LEU A 76 -20.41 -2.75 7.46
CA LEU A 76 -21.83 -2.49 7.27
C LEU A 76 -22.09 -1.17 6.54
N ALA A 77 -21.39 -0.09 6.91
CA ALA A 77 -21.53 1.21 6.26
C ALA A 77 -21.15 1.13 4.77
N ILE A 78 -20.06 0.44 4.44
CA ILE A 78 -19.63 0.25 3.05
C ILE A 78 -20.63 -0.61 2.29
N ALA A 79 -21.09 -1.73 2.86
CA ALA A 79 -22.07 -2.63 2.23
C ALA A 79 -23.41 -1.92 1.94
N ASN A 80 -23.77 -0.93 2.76
CA ASN A 80 -24.98 -0.13 2.64
C ASN A 80 -24.79 1.16 1.83
N SER A 81 -23.57 1.43 1.34
CA SER A 81 -23.36 2.56 0.45
C SER A 81 -23.95 2.32 -0.93
N GLY A 82 -24.26 3.42 -1.65
CA GLY A 82 -24.87 3.37 -2.99
C GLY A 82 -24.07 2.57 -4.03
N ALA A 83 -22.75 2.40 -3.84
CA ALA A 83 -21.91 1.66 -4.78
C ALA A 83 -22.07 0.14 -4.71
N TYR A 84 -22.57 -0.38 -3.58
CA TYR A 84 -22.76 -1.82 -3.37
C TYR A 84 -24.25 -2.22 -3.37
N GLY A 85 -25.15 -1.27 -3.64
CA GLY A 85 -26.50 -1.49 -4.14
C GLY A 85 -27.48 -2.21 -3.23
N GLY A 86 -27.37 -2.09 -1.89
CA GLY A 86 -28.36 -2.77 -1.07
C GLY A 86 -28.26 -2.49 0.43
N GLN A 87 -29.25 -3.02 1.17
CA GLN A 87 -29.27 -3.02 2.62
C GLN A 87 -28.76 -4.37 3.13
N SER A 88 -27.77 -4.32 4.03
CA SER A 88 -27.31 -5.45 4.83
C SER A 88 -27.62 -5.16 6.28
N ASP A 89 -28.41 -6.02 6.91
CA ASP A 89 -28.87 -5.81 8.28
C ASP A 89 -27.87 -6.34 9.31
N ASN A 90 -26.92 -7.15 8.88
CA ASN A 90 -25.91 -7.74 9.75
C ASN A 90 -24.56 -7.92 9.02
N VAL A 91 -23.50 -8.18 9.81
CA VAL A 91 -22.14 -8.32 9.30
C VAL A 91 -21.98 -9.51 8.35
N THR A 92 -22.67 -10.61 8.62
CA THR A 92 -22.58 -11.81 7.78
C THR A 92 -23.11 -11.54 6.38
N ASP A 93 -24.27 -10.88 6.27
CA ASP A 93 -24.84 -10.48 4.98
C ASP A 93 -23.93 -9.47 4.26
N ALA A 94 -23.36 -8.53 5.00
CA ALA A 94 -22.41 -7.55 4.46
C ALA A 94 -21.14 -8.25 3.91
N VAL A 95 -20.57 -9.20 4.65
CA VAL A 95 -19.40 -9.98 4.21
C VAL A 95 -19.71 -10.81 2.98
N VAL A 96 -20.85 -11.49 2.93
CA VAL A 96 -21.28 -12.28 1.75
C VAL A 96 -21.47 -11.37 0.53
N ARG A 97 -22.11 -10.21 0.72
CA ARG A 97 -22.37 -9.25 -0.36
C ARG A 97 -21.10 -8.64 -0.93
N LEU A 98 -20.21 -8.17 -0.06
CA LEU A 98 -18.94 -7.53 -0.46
C LEU A 98 -17.93 -8.55 -0.99
N GLY A 99 -18.04 -9.79 -0.55
CA GLY A 99 -17.13 -10.87 -0.91
C GLY A 99 -15.84 -10.86 -0.10
N PHE A 100 -15.25 -12.04 0.02
CA PHE A 100 -14.06 -12.29 0.85
C PHE A 100 -12.86 -11.40 0.45
N LYS A 101 -12.64 -11.21 -0.86
CA LYS A 101 -11.55 -10.36 -1.37
C LYS A 101 -11.66 -8.94 -0.81
N PHE A 102 -12.82 -8.33 -0.92
CA PHE A 102 -13.06 -6.97 -0.43
C PHE A 102 -12.90 -6.88 1.09
N ILE A 103 -13.41 -7.84 1.84
CA ILE A 103 -13.25 -7.87 3.30
C ILE A 103 -11.77 -7.94 3.69
N ARG A 104 -10.98 -8.75 2.99
CA ARG A 104 -9.54 -8.82 3.18
C ARG A 104 -8.86 -7.47 2.96
N GLU A 105 -9.21 -6.75 1.90
CA GLU A 105 -8.71 -5.40 1.62
C GLU A 105 -9.05 -4.44 2.78
N GLN A 106 -10.28 -4.49 3.30
CA GLN A 106 -10.70 -3.64 4.43
C GLN A 106 -9.94 -3.97 5.71
N VAL A 107 -9.74 -5.25 5.99
CA VAL A 107 -8.92 -5.69 7.14
C VAL A 107 -7.51 -5.18 7.04
N PHE A 108 -6.90 -5.27 5.87
CA PHE A 108 -5.55 -4.77 5.63
C PHE A 108 -5.48 -3.25 5.84
N THR A 109 -6.43 -2.52 5.28
CA THR A 109 -6.52 -1.06 5.46
C THR A 109 -6.69 -0.70 6.94
N ASP A 110 -7.56 -1.38 7.68
CA ASP A 110 -7.78 -1.13 9.12
C ASP A 110 -6.52 -1.40 9.94
N VAL A 111 -5.85 -2.50 9.69
CA VAL A 111 -4.62 -2.87 10.39
C VAL A 111 -3.52 -1.84 10.13
N VAL A 112 -3.24 -1.54 8.87
CA VAL A 112 -2.21 -0.56 8.49
C VAL A 112 -2.57 0.82 9.05
N PHE A 113 -3.79 1.29 8.83
CA PHE A 113 -4.21 2.60 9.32
C PHE A 113 -4.08 2.74 10.84
N LYS A 114 -4.56 1.77 11.61
CA LYS A 114 -4.47 1.83 13.07
C LYS A 114 -3.05 1.75 13.60
N GLN A 115 -2.16 1.05 12.89
CA GLN A 115 -0.76 1.01 13.24
C GLN A 115 -0.10 2.38 13.16
N PHE A 116 -0.52 3.19 12.19
CA PHE A 116 0.05 4.53 11.95
C PHE A 116 -0.83 5.68 12.48
N SER A 117 -2.05 5.40 12.97
CA SER A 117 -2.99 6.42 13.44
C SER A 117 -2.57 7.17 14.70
N HIS A 118 -1.60 6.64 15.46
CA HIS A 118 -1.03 7.31 16.64
C HIS A 118 0.04 8.35 16.27
N TRP A 119 0.42 8.44 14.99
CA TRP A 119 1.24 9.52 14.50
C TRP A 119 0.36 10.74 14.28
N GLU A 120 0.61 11.80 15.04
CA GLU A 120 -0.15 13.07 14.96
C GLU A 120 0.18 13.77 13.65
N LEU A 121 -0.54 13.41 12.60
CA LEU A 121 -0.34 13.96 11.28
C LEU A 121 -1.34 15.09 11.02
N PRO A 122 -0.90 16.17 10.35
CA PRO A 122 -1.80 17.21 9.87
C PRO A 122 -2.90 16.64 8.95
N LYS A 123 -4.02 17.37 8.80
CA LYS A 123 -5.15 16.94 7.94
C LYS A 123 -4.76 16.81 6.46
N GLU A 124 -3.74 17.52 6.05
CA GLU A 124 -3.18 17.44 4.70
C GLU A 124 -2.76 16.01 4.33
N TRP A 125 -2.45 15.17 5.30
CA TRP A 125 -2.14 13.74 5.10
C TRP A 125 -3.36 12.88 4.78
N ASP A 126 -4.57 13.42 4.82
CA ASP A 126 -5.76 12.69 4.36
C ASP A 126 -5.65 12.37 2.86
N ALA A 127 -5.06 13.25 2.06
CA ALA A 127 -4.79 13.01 0.65
C ALA A 127 -3.80 11.85 0.44
N PHE A 128 -2.77 11.73 1.31
CA PHE A 128 -1.83 10.63 1.30
C PHE A 128 -2.52 9.28 1.50
N TRP A 129 -3.42 9.19 2.48
CA TRP A 129 -4.16 7.95 2.72
C TRP A 129 -5.08 7.58 1.57
N LEU A 130 -5.82 8.56 1.02
CA LEU A 130 -6.68 8.32 -0.13
C LEU A 130 -5.87 7.84 -1.34
N ARG A 131 -4.70 8.45 -1.59
CA ARG A 131 -3.76 8.04 -2.64
C ARG A 131 -3.32 6.58 -2.45
N ASN A 132 -2.84 6.22 -1.26
CA ASN A 132 -2.38 4.85 -0.99
C ASN A 132 -3.51 3.81 -1.15
N ILE A 133 -4.75 4.15 -0.76
CA ILE A 133 -5.92 3.30 -0.98
C ILE A 133 -6.19 3.14 -2.48
N LEU A 134 -6.11 4.22 -3.26
CA LEU A 134 -6.29 4.16 -4.71
C LEU A 134 -5.23 3.28 -5.36
N VAL A 135 -3.94 3.50 -5.06
CA VAL A 135 -2.83 2.70 -5.58
C VAL A 135 -3.02 1.22 -5.23
N ALA A 136 -3.39 0.91 -3.98
CA ALA A 136 -3.66 -0.45 -3.54
C ALA A 136 -4.75 -1.13 -4.39
N ARG A 137 -5.85 -0.44 -4.63
CA ARG A 137 -6.99 -0.95 -5.40
C ARG A 137 -6.67 -1.10 -6.87
N VAL A 138 -5.98 -0.11 -7.46
CA VAL A 138 -5.53 -0.16 -8.85
C VAL A 138 -4.55 -1.32 -9.05
N CYS A 139 -3.57 -1.51 -8.16
CA CYS A 139 -2.63 -2.63 -8.21
C CYS A 139 -3.36 -3.98 -8.17
N GLU A 140 -4.29 -4.16 -7.24
CA GLU A 140 -5.08 -5.40 -7.14
C GLU A 140 -5.96 -5.60 -8.39
N ARG A 141 -6.55 -4.53 -8.93
CA ARG A 141 -7.40 -4.58 -10.13
C ARG A 141 -6.60 -4.93 -11.37
N LEU A 142 -5.46 -4.28 -11.57
CA LEU A 142 -4.55 -4.57 -12.68
C LEU A 142 -4.00 -5.99 -12.57
N ALA A 143 -3.50 -6.39 -11.42
CA ALA A 143 -2.96 -7.73 -11.24
C ALA A 143 -4.01 -8.82 -11.48
N THR A 144 -5.24 -8.64 -11.01
CA THR A 144 -6.37 -9.56 -11.25
C THR A 144 -6.66 -9.76 -12.73
N HIS A 145 -6.39 -8.76 -13.57
CA HIS A 145 -6.55 -8.88 -15.01
C HIS A 145 -5.58 -9.90 -15.64
N TYR A 146 -4.39 -10.07 -15.03
CA TYR A 146 -3.35 -11.00 -15.53
C TYR A 146 -3.41 -12.38 -14.89
N GLY A 147 -4.05 -12.51 -13.74
CA GLY A 147 -4.13 -13.80 -13.04
C GLY A 147 -4.76 -13.71 -11.65
N PRO A 148 -4.77 -14.82 -10.91
CA PRO A 148 -5.30 -14.83 -9.56
C PRO A 148 -4.42 -14.01 -8.61
N THR A 149 -5.06 -13.27 -7.70
CA THR A 149 -4.42 -12.47 -6.65
C THR A 149 -4.71 -13.04 -5.27
N ASN A 150 -3.83 -12.74 -4.30
CA ASN A 150 -3.99 -13.17 -2.92
C ASN A 150 -3.97 -12.01 -1.91
N GLY A 151 -4.06 -10.76 -2.41
CA GLY A 151 -4.05 -9.52 -1.63
C GLY A 151 -2.65 -8.97 -1.35
N THR A 152 -1.58 -9.66 -1.78
CA THR A 152 -0.22 -9.11 -1.72
C THR A 152 -0.12 -7.85 -2.59
N GLU A 153 -0.80 -7.84 -3.71
CA GLU A 153 -0.88 -6.74 -4.66
C GLU A 153 -1.50 -5.49 -4.01
N TYR A 154 -2.61 -5.69 -3.31
CA TYR A 154 -3.27 -4.63 -2.54
C TYR A 154 -2.37 -4.09 -1.43
N LEU A 155 -1.78 -4.98 -0.63
CA LEU A 155 -0.87 -4.58 0.45
C LEU A 155 0.36 -3.84 -0.05
N SER A 156 0.91 -4.26 -1.18
CA SER A 156 2.06 -3.57 -1.77
C SER A 156 1.70 -2.14 -2.16
N GLY A 157 0.54 -1.94 -2.78
CA GLY A 157 0.04 -0.59 -3.10
C GLY A 157 -0.29 0.24 -1.86
N LEU A 158 -0.82 -0.38 -0.79
CA LEU A 158 -1.14 0.33 0.44
C LEU A 158 0.10 0.80 1.20
N LEU A 159 1.20 0.05 1.11
CA LEU A 159 2.41 0.27 1.90
C LEU A 159 3.56 0.93 1.14
N HIS A 160 3.44 1.10 -0.19
CA HIS A 160 4.58 1.51 -1.03
C HIS A 160 5.23 2.83 -0.60
N ASP A 161 4.42 3.78 -0.15
CA ASP A 161 4.84 5.14 0.23
C ASP A 161 4.89 5.38 1.74
N MET A 162 4.64 4.35 2.57
CA MET A 162 4.65 4.52 4.03
C MET A 162 5.99 5.03 4.59
N GLY A 163 7.05 4.90 3.82
CA GLY A 163 8.36 5.49 4.13
C GLY A 163 8.29 7.01 4.24
N TRP A 164 7.52 7.70 3.40
CA TRP A 164 7.31 9.15 3.53
C TRP A 164 6.71 9.53 4.88
N LEU A 165 5.70 8.79 5.31
CA LEU A 165 5.05 8.98 6.59
C LEU A 165 6.02 8.76 7.76
N PHE A 166 6.86 7.72 7.64
CA PHE A 166 7.92 7.45 8.61
C PHE A 166 8.95 8.59 8.66
N LEU A 167 9.45 9.01 7.51
CA LEU A 167 10.46 10.08 7.41
C LEU A 167 9.91 11.42 7.93
N ALA A 168 8.68 11.77 7.59
CA ALA A 168 8.02 12.97 8.11
C ALA A 168 7.91 12.96 9.64
N THR A 169 7.67 11.78 10.23
CA THR A 169 7.49 11.65 11.68
C THR A 169 8.81 11.65 12.44
N TYR A 170 9.84 10.98 11.93
CA TYR A 170 11.07 10.70 12.67
C TYR A 170 12.30 11.45 12.18
N CYS A 171 12.20 12.06 11.00
CA CYS A 171 13.24 12.86 10.38
C CYS A 171 12.65 14.16 9.82
N PRO A 172 11.91 14.97 10.64
CA PRO A 172 11.10 16.07 10.15
C PRO A 172 11.93 17.22 9.54
N GLU A 173 13.16 17.42 10.00
CA GLU A 173 14.06 18.44 9.48
C GLU A 173 14.50 18.10 8.05
N GLU A 174 15.04 16.91 7.87
CA GLU A 174 15.50 16.41 6.57
C GLU A 174 14.31 16.24 5.62
N PHE A 175 13.16 15.78 6.12
CA PHE A 175 11.93 15.68 5.34
C PHE A 175 11.50 17.04 4.81
N THR A 176 11.46 18.09 5.66
CA THR A 176 11.07 19.44 5.24
C THR A 176 12.05 20.00 4.19
N GLU A 177 13.34 19.70 4.33
CA GLU A 177 14.36 20.16 3.39
C GLU A 177 14.19 19.55 2.00
N VAL A 178 13.72 18.30 1.88
CA VAL A 178 13.41 17.67 0.57
C VAL A 178 12.47 18.54 -0.25
N PHE A 179 11.46 19.15 0.37
CA PHE A 179 10.45 19.94 -0.34
C PHE A 179 10.81 21.43 -0.46
N SER A 180 11.77 21.92 0.31
CA SER A 180 12.17 23.33 0.33
C SER A 180 13.44 23.67 -0.44
N CYS A 181 14.26 22.66 -0.79
CA CYS A 181 15.55 22.88 -1.44
C CYS A 181 15.47 23.27 -2.93
N GLY A 182 14.27 23.28 -3.53
CA GLY A 182 14.06 23.69 -4.93
C GLY A 182 14.57 22.71 -5.98
N ARG A 183 14.79 21.45 -5.59
CA ARG A 183 15.21 20.34 -6.50
C ARG A 183 14.05 19.41 -6.77
N PRO A 184 14.10 18.61 -7.83
CA PRO A 184 13.19 17.48 -8.00
C PRO A 184 13.25 16.56 -6.78
N ILE A 185 12.11 16.08 -6.31
CA ILE A 185 11.98 15.34 -5.03
C ILE A 185 12.90 14.12 -4.98
N ALA A 186 12.95 13.31 -6.04
CA ALA A 186 13.83 12.14 -6.11
C ALA A 186 15.32 12.50 -5.97
N GLU A 187 15.75 13.66 -6.53
CA GLU A 187 17.12 14.14 -6.39
C GLU A 187 17.36 14.64 -4.96
N ALA A 188 16.45 15.44 -4.42
CA ALA A 188 16.54 15.97 -3.06
C ALA A 188 16.56 14.85 -2.01
N GLU A 189 15.70 13.85 -2.16
CA GLU A 189 15.68 12.68 -1.30
C GLU A 189 17.03 11.94 -1.35
N GLY A 190 17.55 11.64 -2.53
CA GLY A 190 18.83 10.97 -2.71
C GLY A 190 20.03 11.76 -2.16
N LEU A 191 19.93 13.09 -2.09
CA LEU A 191 20.97 13.95 -1.50
C LEU A 191 20.90 13.98 0.03
N LEU A 192 19.71 14.06 0.60
CA LEU A 192 19.48 14.29 2.03
C LEU A 192 19.41 13.00 2.84
N PHE A 193 18.79 11.98 2.29
CA PHE A 193 18.62 10.72 2.98
C PHE A 193 19.65 9.67 2.56
N PRO A 194 20.09 8.80 3.48
CA PRO A 194 20.95 7.65 3.17
C PRO A 194 20.23 6.56 2.41
N VAL A 195 18.90 6.50 2.58
CA VAL A 195 17.98 5.55 1.98
C VAL A 195 16.68 6.26 1.69
N GLY A 196 16.09 6.03 0.53
CA GLY A 196 14.85 6.67 0.12
C GLY A 196 13.61 6.06 0.80
N HIS A 197 12.47 6.76 0.64
CA HIS A 197 11.19 6.30 1.20
C HIS A 197 10.81 4.89 0.72
N ALA A 198 11.14 4.52 -0.51
CA ALA A 198 10.85 3.19 -1.05
C ALA A 198 11.54 2.07 -0.25
N GLN A 199 12.82 2.27 0.13
CA GLN A 199 13.54 1.32 0.96
C GLN A 199 13.02 1.29 2.40
N VAL A 200 12.65 2.45 2.95
CA VAL A 200 12.01 2.52 4.29
C VAL A 200 10.65 1.82 4.26
N SER A 201 9.84 2.03 3.24
CA SER A 201 8.56 1.33 3.02
C SER A 201 8.76 -0.19 2.93
N ALA A 202 9.79 -0.64 2.20
CA ALA A 202 10.13 -2.06 2.09
C ALA A 202 10.56 -2.65 3.44
N ALA A 203 11.30 -1.89 4.26
CA ALA A 203 11.64 -2.30 5.62
C ALA A 203 10.40 -2.41 6.52
N ILE A 204 9.45 -1.49 6.40
CA ILE A 204 8.14 -1.56 7.07
C ILE A 204 7.37 -2.81 6.61
N ALA A 205 7.33 -3.08 5.31
CA ALA A 205 6.67 -4.27 4.74
C ALA A 205 7.31 -5.58 5.22
N ALA A 206 8.64 -5.61 5.34
CA ALA A 206 9.37 -6.76 5.89
C ALA A 206 9.01 -7.00 7.37
N ARG A 207 8.88 -5.95 8.16
CA ARG A 207 8.39 -6.03 9.56
C ARG A 207 6.95 -6.52 9.63
N ALA A 208 6.14 -6.14 8.66
CA ALA A 208 4.77 -6.66 8.51
C ALA A 208 4.73 -8.09 7.96
N MET A 209 5.89 -8.75 7.81
CA MET A 209 6.03 -10.13 7.32
C MET A 209 5.39 -10.35 5.94
N LEU A 210 5.42 -9.34 5.08
CA LEU A 210 5.00 -9.50 3.70
C LEU A 210 5.92 -10.47 2.97
N PRO A 211 5.43 -11.16 1.91
CA PRO A 211 6.27 -11.99 1.05
C PRO A 211 7.41 -11.19 0.41
N ASP A 212 8.55 -11.84 0.18
CA ASP A 212 9.75 -11.23 -0.43
C ASP A 212 9.44 -10.51 -1.75
N ARG A 213 8.50 -11.05 -2.54
CA ARG A 213 8.06 -10.42 -3.80
C ARG A 213 7.43 -9.04 -3.58
N ALA A 214 6.68 -8.85 -2.48
CA ALA A 214 6.07 -7.57 -2.14
C ALA A 214 7.12 -6.58 -1.64
N ILE A 215 8.02 -7.04 -0.77
CA ILE A 215 9.12 -6.24 -0.24
C ILE A 215 9.99 -5.72 -1.40
N THR A 216 10.34 -6.61 -2.33
CA THR A 216 11.12 -6.26 -3.52
C THR A 216 10.36 -5.27 -4.41
N ALA A 217 9.07 -5.50 -4.65
CA ALA A 217 8.25 -4.62 -5.48
C ALA A 217 8.16 -3.20 -4.88
N ILE A 218 7.95 -3.11 -3.57
CA ILE A 218 7.92 -1.83 -2.85
C ILE A 218 9.27 -1.12 -2.93
N ALA A 219 10.38 -1.84 -2.69
CA ALA A 219 11.71 -1.24 -2.77
C ALA A 219 12.05 -0.69 -4.17
N MET A 220 11.42 -1.21 -5.22
CA MET A 220 11.75 -0.94 -6.62
C MET A 220 10.63 -0.21 -7.38
N HIS A 221 9.61 0.31 -6.73
CA HIS A 221 8.44 0.83 -7.42
C HIS A 221 8.73 2.07 -8.29
N HIS A 222 9.75 2.86 -7.99
CA HIS A 222 10.19 3.97 -8.85
C HIS A 222 11.10 3.53 -10.00
N LEU A 223 11.82 2.43 -9.82
CA LEU A 223 12.77 1.90 -10.81
C LEU A 223 12.49 0.40 -11.05
N PRO A 224 11.34 0.06 -11.63
CA PRO A 224 10.99 -1.33 -11.84
C PRO A 224 11.95 -1.98 -12.85
N ILE A 225 12.35 -3.22 -12.56
CA ILE A 225 13.14 -4.01 -13.48
C ILE A 225 12.22 -4.62 -14.54
N PHE A 226 12.39 -4.20 -15.79
CA PHE A 226 11.70 -4.79 -16.94
C PHE A 226 12.45 -6.05 -17.40
N ALA A 227 12.25 -7.16 -16.71
CA ALA A 227 12.81 -8.45 -17.16
C ALA A 227 12.15 -8.90 -18.47
N SER A 228 12.85 -9.69 -19.30
CA SER A 228 12.22 -10.27 -20.48
C SER A 228 11.05 -11.19 -20.08
N SER A 229 9.98 -11.21 -20.87
CA SER A 229 8.77 -11.99 -20.59
C SER A 229 9.04 -13.47 -20.29
N SER A 230 10.09 -14.04 -20.90
CA SER A 230 10.52 -15.43 -20.65
C SER A 230 11.11 -15.69 -19.25
N LYS A 231 11.46 -14.65 -18.51
CA LYS A 231 12.08 -14.71 -17.16
C LYS A 231 11.12 -14.33 -16.04
N ILE A 232 9.90 -13.90 -16.37
CA ILE A 232 8.98 -13.31 -15.36
C ILE A 232 8.38 -14.38 -14.45
N GLY A 233 8.19 -15.60 -14.96
CA GLY A 233 7.39 -16.63 -14.28
C GLY A 233 5.90 -16.27 -14.23
N PRO A 234 5.10 -17.00 -13.46
CA PRO A 234 3.69 -16.68 -13.27
C PRO A 234 3.56 -15.31 -12.58
N PRO A 235 2.67 -14.42 -13.06
CA PRO A 235 2.51 -13.06 -12.51
C PRO A 235 2.33 -13.03 -10.98
N GLU A 236 1.58 -13.96 -10.43
CA GLU A 236 1.30 -14.07 -9.00
C GLU A 236 2.51 -14.37 -8.12
N GLN A 237 3.62 -14.80 -8.70
CA GLN A 237 4.85 -15.15 -7.99
C GLN A 237 6.03 -14.22 -8.32
N SER A 238 5.89 -13.42 -9.36
CA SER A 238 6.99 -12.59 -9.87
C SER A 238 7.10 -11.25 -9.15
N PRO A 239 8.24 -10.91 -8.53
CA PRO A 239 8.48 -9.57 -7.99
C PRO A 239 8.56 -8.52 -9.10
N TYR A 240 9.05 -8.89 -10.30
CA TYR A 240 9.15 -7.98 -11.45
C TYR A 240 7.77 -7.55 -11.94
N PHE A 241 6.84 -8.51 -12.06
CA PHE A 241 5.47 -8.20 -12.42
C PHE A 241 4.84 -7.23 -11.41
N LEU A 242 4.97 -7.53 -10.12
CA LEU A 242 4.37 -6.71 -9.08
C LEU A 242 4.99 -5.31 -9.01
N SER A 243 6.31 -5.17 -9.22
CA SER A 243 6.93 -3.84 -9.24
C SER A 243 6.49 -2.99 -10.42
N VAL A 244 6.24 -3.60 -11.58
CA VAL A 244 5.71 -2.88 -12.77
C VAL A 244 4.25 -2.48 -12.57
N VAL A 245 3.43 -3.36 -12.00
CA VAL A 245 2.03 -3.06 -11.66
C VAL A 245 1.96 -1.93 -10.62
N LEU A 246 2.82 -1.99 -9.61
CA LEU A 246 2.89 -0.97 -8.57
C LEU A 246 3.33 0.38 -9.12
N HIS A 247 4.37 0.40 -9.95
CA HIS A 247 4.83 1.60 -10.65
C HIS A 247 3.72 2.24 -11.51
N LEU A 248 3.02 1.42 -12.28
CA LEU A 248 1.89 1.93 -13.08
C LEU A 248 0.74 2.44 -12.21
N GLY A 249 0.43 1.75 -11.11
CA GLY A 249 -0.61 2.17 -10.17
C GLY A 249 -0.28 3.50 -9.50
N ASP A 250 0.99 3.71 -9.16
CA ASP A 250 1.52 4.94 -8.59
C ASP A 250 1.43 6.11 -9.58
N ALA A 251 1.90 5.90 -10.82
CA ALA A 251 1.79 6.88 -11.90
C ALA A 251 0.33 7.23 -12.25
N ILE A 252 -0.60 6.27 -12.17
CA ILE A 252 -2.04 6.52 -12.32
C ILE A 252 -2.55 7.47 -11.22
N ALA A 253 -2.15 7.27 -9.97
CA ALA A 253 -2.54 8.16 -8.89
C ALA A 253 -2.02 9.58 -9.10
N ASP A 254 -0.79 9.74 -9.62
CA ASP A 254 -0.22 11.04 -10.02
C ASP A 254 -1.04 11.69 -11.13
N ALA A 255 -1.36 10.97 -12.19
CA ALA A 255 -2.20 11.47 -13.28
C ALA A 255 -3.62 11.86 -12.83
N CYS A 256 -4.12 11.29 -11.74
CA CYS A 256 -5.35 11.70 -11.07
C CYS A 256 -5.18 12.93 -10.16
N GLN A 257 -4.04 13.61 -10.20
CA GLN A 257 -3.69 14.77 -9.37
C GLN A 257 -3.71 14.49 -7.86
N MET A 258 -3.44 13.24 -7.47
CA MET A 258 -3.31 12.84 -6.07
C MET A 258 -1.86 12.90 -5.58
N ASN A 259 -1.03 13.69 -6.22
CA ASN A 259 0.37 13.86 -5.87
C ASN A 259 0.50 14.82 -4.68
N MET A 260 0.89 14.29 -3.56
CA MET A 260 1.18 15.06 -2.36
C MET A 260 2.62 15.60 -2.37
N PHE A 261 3.51 14.93 -3.07
CA PHE A 261 4.95 15.14 -3.03
C PHE A 261 5.57 15.53 -4.38
N GLY A 262 4.78 16.05 -5.31
CA GLY A 262 5.21 16.35 -6.67
C GLY A 262 5.12 15.11 -7.55
N GLY A 263 4.23 15.17 -8.51
CA GLY A 263 3.99 14.08 -9.45
C GLY A 263 4.68 14.29 -10.78
N THR A 264 4.51 13.33 -11.66
CA THR A 264 4.89 13.45 -13.07
C THR A 264 3.86 14.30 -13.82
N ASP A 265 4.29 14.96 -14.89
CA ASP A 265 3.38 15.63 -15.84
C ASP A 265 2.66 14.61 -16.77
N GLU A 266 2.71 13.32 -16.43
CA GLU A 266 2.09 12.26 -17.21
C GLU A 266 0.56 12.36 -17.11
N THR A 267 -0.08 12.26 -18.26
CA THR A 267 -1.53 12.17 -18.37
C THR A 267 -1.95 10.70 -18.50
N LEU A 268 -3.20 10.39 -18.25
CA LEU A 268 -3.71 9.02 -18.45
C LEU A 268 -3.51 8.50 -19.88
N GLU A 269 -3.54 9.39 -20.87
CA GLU A 269 -3.28 9.04 -22.28
C GLU A 269 -1.82 8.63 -22.49
N THR A 270 -0.87 9.36 -21.90
CA THR A 270 0.56 9.05 -22.02
C THR A 270 0.94 7.81 -21.21
N LEU A 271 0.26 7.54 -20.09
CA LEU A 271 0.51 6.35 -19.27
C LEU A 271 0.25 5.04 -20.02
N GLY A 272 -0.76 4.99 -20.89
CA GLY A 272 -1.00 3.82 -21.74
C GLY A 272 0.14 3.48 -22.70
N GLN A 273 1.05 4.44 -22.95
CA GLN A 273 2.25 4.30 -23.78
C GLN A 273 3.54 4.22 -22.96
N SER A 274 3.46 4.28 -21.63
CA SER A 274 4.63 4.19 -20.76
C SER A 274 5.37 2.85 -20.90
N PRO A 275 6.66 2.78 -20.54
CA PRO A 275 7.41 1.52 -20.54
C PRO A 275 6.74 0.42 -19.72
N ALA A 276 6.11 0.78 -18.61
CA ALA A 276 5.37 -0.13 -17.75
C ALA A 276 4.13 -0.73 -18.49
N ALA A 277 3.35 0.14 -19.12
CA ALA A 277 2.18 -0.27 -19.90
C ALA A 277 2.57 -1.15 -21.10
N GLN A 278 3.62 -0.76 -21.84
CA GLN A 278 4.15 -1.56 -22.95
C GLN A 278 4.63 -2.93 -22.50
N TRP A 279 5.29 -3.00 -21.35
CA TRP A 279 5.75 -4.27 -20.81
C TRP A 279 4.58 -5.18 -20.41
N LEU A 280 3.57 -4.65 -19.72
CA LEU A 280 2.36 -5.39 -19.35
C LEU A 280 1.57 -5.86 -20.58
N ASN A 281 1.50 -5.05 -21.64
CA ASN A 281 0.88 -5.41 -22.91
C ASN A 281 1.53 -6.62 -23.61
N GLN A 282 2.81 -6.91 -23.34
CA GLN A 282 3.47 -8.13 -23.84
C GLN A 282 2.92 -9.41 -23.16
N LEU A 283 2.41 -9.31 -21.95
CA LEU A 283 1.80 -10.43 -21.24
C LEU A 283 0.34 -10.62 -21.65
N ARG A 284 -0.40 -9.53 -21.66
CA ARG A 284 -1.81 -9.44 -22.07
C ARG A 284 -2.15 -7.97 -22.30
N ALA A 285 -3.05 -7.68 -23.25
CA ALA A 285 -3.52 -6.32 -23.46
C ALA A 285 -4.05 -5.69 -22.17
N LEU A 286 -3.60 -4.47 -21.86
CA LEU A 286 -4.07 -3.72 -20.70
C LEU A 286 -5.60 -3.53 -20.76
N PRO A 287 -6.27 -3.51 -19.60
CA PRO A 287 -7.65 -3.08 -19.53
C PRO A 287 -7.77 -1.59 -19.90
N ASP A 288 -8.97 -1.13 -20.16
CA ASP A 288 -9.24 0.31 -20.29
C ASP A 288 -8.93 1.02 -18.98
N LEU A 289 -7.84 1.79 -18.94
CA LEU A 289 -7.38 2.47 -17.75
C LEU A 289 -8.36 3.52 -17.24
N ASN A 290 -9.08 4.22 -18.13
CA ASN A 290 -10.08 5.21 -17.73
C ASN A 290 -11.21 4.53 -16.95
N HIS A 291 -11.70 3.41 -17.46
CA HIS A 291 -12.73 2.63 -16.76
C HIS A 291 -12.25 2.08 -15.42
N VAL A 292 -11.03 1.55 -15.36
CA VAL A 292 -10.41 1.08 -14.09
C VAL A 292 -10.34 2.21 -13.08
N ILE A 293 -9.89 3.39 -13.51
CA ILE A 293 -9.70 4.55 -12.63
C ILE A 293 -11.05 5.05 -12.08
N ASP A 294 -12.04 5.23 -12.94
CA ASP A 294 -13.37 5.73 -12.53
C ASP A 294 -14.01 4.82 -11.46
N GLU A 295 -13.92 3.50 -11.66
CA GLU A 295 -14.41 2.54 -10.67
C GLU A 295 -13.60 2.59 -9.36
N GLU A 296 -12.28 2.51 -9.46
CA GLU A 296 -11.46 2.37 -8.27
C GLU A 296 -11.31 3.68 -7.49
N LEU A 297 -11.38 4.84 -8.14
CA LEU A 297 -11.40 6.13 -7.47
C LEU A 297 -12.69 6.31 -6.65
N THR A 298 -13.83 5.95 -7.22
CA THR A 298 -15.12 5.98 -6.51
C THR A 298 -15.09 5.08 -5.27
N ARG A 299 -14.62 3.85 -5.42
CA ARG A 299 -14.51 2.89 -4.33
C ARG A 299 -13.48 3.31 -3.27
N SER A 300 -12.35 3.90 -3.70
CA SER A 300 -11.32 4.40 -2.79
C SER A 300 -11.84 5.51 -1.90
N ARG A 301 -12.62 6.45 -2.45
CA ARG A 301 -13.27 7.52 -1.67
C ARG A 301 -14.23 6.95 -0.63
N GLN A 302 -15.02 5.94 -0.97
CA GLN A 302 -15.94 5.30 -0.02
C GLN A 302 -15.19 4.60 1.12
N VAL A 303 -14.13 3.85 0.78
CA VAL A 303 -13.26 3.25 1.80
C VAL A 303 -12.65 4.35 2.66
N PHE A 304 -12.08 5.37 2.07
CA PHE A 304 -11.50 6.49 2.80
C PHE A 304 -12.53 7.15 3.74
N GLU A 305 -13.71 7.48 3.26
CA GLU A 305 -14.78 8.06 4.08
C GLU A 305 -15.17 7.16 5.24
N ALA A 306 -15.32 5.85 5.01
CA ALA A 306 -15.67 4.90 6.07
C ALA A 306 -14.61 4.82 7.18
N PHE A 307 -13.32 5.02 6.85
CA PHE A 307 -12.23 5.00 7.82
C PHE A 307 -11.98 6.35 8.50
N PHE A 308 -12.23 7.46 7.80
CA PHE A 308 -11.75 8.78 8.19
C PHE A 308 -12.86 9.79 8.55
N SER A 309 -14.15 9.57 8.17
CA SER A 309 -15.27 10.50 8.46
C SER A 309 -15.53 10.72 9.95
N ASN A 310 -15.10 9.81 10.82
CA ASN A 310 -15.24 9.92 12.27
C ASN A 310 -13.96 10.39 12.97
N ARG A 311 -13.01 10.96 12.26
CA ARG A 311 -11.86 11.63 12.87
C ARG A 311 -12.31 12.94 13.53
N GLN A 312 -13.00 12.88 14.66
CA GLN A 312 -12.85 13.89 15.69
C GLN A 312 -11.46 13.66 16.30
N PHE A 313 -10.45 14.30 15.75
CA PHE A 313 -9.19 14.43 16.44
C PHE A 313 -9.41 15.29 17.67
N ARG A 314 -9.27 14.65 18.83
CA ARG A 314 -9.07 15.36 20.09
C ARG A 314 -7.64 15.85 20.17
#